data_afb908bbc2c459a7b3f53df0d79414c1
#
_entry.id   afb908bbc2c459a7b3f53df0d79414c1
#
_cell.length_a   1.000
_cell.length_b   1.000
_cell.length_c   1.000
_cell.angle_alpha   90.00
_cell.angle_beta   90.00
_cell.angle_gamma   90.00
#
_symmetry.space_group_name_H-M   'P 1'
#
loop_
_entity.id
_entity.type
_entity.pdbx_description
1 polymer ?
#
loop_
_entity_poly.entity_id
_entity_poly.type
_entity_poly.pdbx_seq_one_letter_code
_entity_poly.pdbx_strand_id
1 'polypeptide(L)'
;MKEIGGYFGIELEKKSEYHKDAVRVNSARSGLLYLIDAFDIRKIRIPKYTCPVVWETLEDKGCELLYYDIDENMLPTCDFDNDDYILYTNYFGVCDDQVDIMKRKYSKLIVDNSQSFYSKDDSFACFNSARKYFGVPDGGYLYISDSTNYKKIELERNHSWSKCEFMLKRSDIGAGKGYEDFKKNEIRIGEEGLLGMSLLTQNMLSSIDYSLVADVRINNFNILHENLGLINEFKLRDKPTSIPMVYPFLIKKDIRSELIAKGIFVATYWIGQKDRGYGDILEKYLLPLPIDQRYSDEEMEYIVREIKKII
;
A
#
# COMPACT_ATOMS: atom_id res chain seq x y z
N MET A 1 -23.24 -29.62 1.81
CA MET A 1 -24.49 -29.34 2.56
C MET A 1 -24.19 -28.16 3.46
N LYS A 2 -25.07 -27.17 3.61
CA LYS A 2 -24.85 -26.03 4.51
C LYS A 2 -25.09 -26.53 5.95
N GLU A 3 -24.17 -26.20 6.86
CA GLU A 3 -24.34 -26.48 8.29
C GLU A 3 -25.54 -25.69 8.85
N ILE A 4 -26.31 -26.30 9.71
CA ILE A 4 -27.52 -25.71 10.33
C ILE A 4 -27.39 -25.82 11.84
N GLY A 5 -27.47 -24.68 12.55
CA GLY A 5 -27.27 -24.60 14.00
C GLY A 5 -25.81 -24.45 14.40
N GLY A 6 -25.49 -24.65 15.67
CA GLY A 6 -24.18 -24.46 16.27
C GLY A 6 -24.05 -23.12 17.01
N TYR A 7 -22.82 -22.62 17.12
CA TYR A 7 -22.50 -21.36 17.79
C TYR A 7 -22.42 -20.19 16.79
N PHE A 8 -22.53 -18.97 17.32
CA PHE A 8 -22.42 -17.74 16.52
C PHE A 8 -20.95 -17.49 16.10
N GLY A 9 -20.78 -17.02 14.86
CA GLY A 9 -19.53 -16.46 14.39
C GLY A 9 -19.47 -14.94 14.62
N ILE A 10 -18.51 -14.25 13.95
CA ILE A 10 -18.44 -12.80 13.93
C ILE A 10 -19.60 -12.28 13.06
N GLU A 11 -20.43 -11.41 13.62
CA GLU A 11 -21.53 -10.74 12.90
C GLU A 11 -21.01 -9.46 12.27
N LEU A 12 -20.97 -9.44 10.94
CA LEU A 12 -20.53 -8.31 10.13
C LEU A 12 -21.67 -7.85 9.23
N GLU A 13 -21.82 -6.54 9.10
CA GLU A 13 -22.78 -5.97 8.14
C GLU A 13 -22.36 -6.38 6.72
N LYS A 14 -23.33 -6.84 5.91
CA LYS A 14 -23.08 -7.24 4.53
C LYS A 14 -23.30 -6.06 3.59
N LYS A 15 -22.20 -5.44 3.18
CA LYS A 15 -22.10 -4.48 2.07
C LYS A 15 -21.39 -5.13 0.89
N SER A 16 -20.79 -4.33 0.02
CA SER A 16 -20.00 -4.80 -1.11
C SER A 16 -18.53 -4.48 -0.93
N GLU A 17 -17.66 -5.37 -1.36
CA GLU A 17 -16.23 -5.07 -1.50
C GLU A 17 -16.05 -3.92 -2.51
N TYR A 18 -15.07 -3.04 -2.27
CA TYR A 18 -14.75 -1.95 -3.20
C TYR A 18 -14.24 -2.45 -4.56
N HIS A 19 -13.40 -3.49 -4.54
CA HIS A 19 -12.77 -4.11 -5.72
C HIS A 19 -13.44 -5.43 -6.11
N LYS A 20 -14.76 -5.46 -6.22
CA LYS A 20 -15.56 -6.69 -6.45
C LYS A 20 -15.18 -7.47 -7.72
N ASP A 21 -14.66 -6.78 -8.75
CA ASP A 21 -14.37 -7.34 -10.07
C ASP A 21 -12.90 -7.78 -10.24
N ALA A 22 -12.06 -7.55 -9.21
CA ALA A 22 -10.66 -7.90 -9.22
C ALA A 22 -10.40 -9.38 -8.88
N VAL A 23 -9.24 -9.88 -9.27
CA VAL A 23 -8.71 -11.15 -8.75
C VAL A 23 -8.31 -10.93 -7.28
N ARG A 24 -8.88 -11.74 -6.39
CA ARG A 24 -8.62 -11.66 -4.94
C ARG A 24 -7.41 -12.50 -4.58
N VAL A 25 -6.36 -11.86 -4.10
CA VAL A 25 -5.11 -12.47 -3.66
C VAL A 25 -4.90 -12.28 -2.16
N ASN A 26 -4.13 -13.16 -1.51
CA ASN A 26 -3.89 -13.05 -0.06
C ASN A 26 -2.97 -11.86 0.30
N SER A 27 -2.22 -11.30 -0.65
CA SER A 27 -1.33 -10.15 -0.44
C SER A 27 -1.00 -9.46 -1.77
N ALA A 28 -0.45 -8.24 -1.72
CA ALA A 28 0.11 -7.57 -2.90
C ALA A 28 1.26 -8.38 -3.52
N ARG A 29 2.08 -9.07 -2.68
CA ARG A 29 3.12 -10.00 -3.13
C ARG A 29 2.53 -11.10 -4.02
N SER A 30 1.42 -11.69 -3.62
CA SER A 30 0.72 -12.69 -4.46
C SER A 30 0.17 -12.11 -5.76
N GLY A 31 -0.23 -10.84 -5.78
CA GLY A 31 -0.58 -10.15 -7.02
C GLY A 31 0.62 -10.07 -7.97
N LEU A 32 1.80 -9.72 -7.45
CA LEU A 32 3.03 -9.69 -8.23
C LEU A 32 3.44 -11.09 -8.70
N LEU A 33 3.41 -12.10 -7.83
CA LEU A 33 3.68 -13.51 -8.16
C LEU A 33 2.74 -14.02 -9.27
N TYR A 34 1.46 -13.67 -9.18
CA TYR A 34 0.49 -14.02 -10.22
C TYR A 34 0.90 -13.46 -11.58
N LEU A 35 1.31 -12.20 -11.65
CA LEU A 35 1.73 -11.56 -12.90
C LEU A 35 2.98 -12.21 -13.48
N ILE A 36 3.99 -12.50 -12.64
CA ILE A 36 5.22 -13.17 -13.06
C ILE A 36 4.88 -14.52 -13.72
N ASP A 37 4.06 -15.33 -13.08
CA ASP A 37 3.73 -16.68 -13.55
C ASP A 37 2.74 -16.66 -14.73
N ALA A 38 1.81 -15.69 -14.78
CA ALA A 38 0.81 -15.57 -15.84
C ALA A 38 1.40 -15.09 -17.18
N PHE A 39 2.42 -14.24 -17.12
CA PHE A 39 3.06 -13.62 -18.30
C PHE A 39 4.48 -14.11 -18.56
N ASP A 40 4.99 -15.06 -17.76
CA ASP A 40 6.40 -15.54 -17.83
C ASP A 40 7.41 -14.39 -17.80
N ILE A 41 7.21 -13.44 -16.86
CA ILE A 41 8.09 -12.27 -16.74
C ILE A 41 9.47 -12.71 -16.25
N ARG A 42 10.49 -12.53 -17.11
CA ARG A 42 11.88 -12.92 -16.81
C ARG A 42 12.77 -11.71 -16.57
N LYS A 43 12.32 -10.52 -16.98
CA LYS A 43 13.05 -9.27 -16.88
C LYS A 43 12.07 -8.13 -16.63
N ILE A 44 12.38 -7.26 -15.68
CA ILE A 44 11.50 -6.17 -15.29
C ILE A 44 12.29 -4.97 -14.77
N ARG A 45 11.82 -3.77 -15.09
CA ARG A 45 12.34 -2.51 -14.54
C ARG A 45 11.59 -2.18 -13.25
N ILE A 46 12.33 -1.87 -12.19
CA ILE A 46 11.77 -1.52 -10.89
C ILE A 46 12.44 -0.27 -10.31
N PRO A 47 11.72 0.55 -9.55
CA PRO A 47 12.35 1.69 -8.88
C PRO A 47 13.27 1.19 -7.76
N LYS A 48 14.44 1.83 -7.60
CA LYS A 48 15.31 1.58 -6.44
C LYS A 48 14.62 1.94 -5.12
N TYR A 49 13.79 2.99 -5.12
CA TYR A 49 12.98 3.35 -3.97
C TYR A 49 11.63 2.63 -4.03
N THR A 50 11.62 1.39 -3.56
CA THR A 50 10.41 0.55 -3.44
C THR A 50 10.54 -0.41 -2.25
N CYS A 51 9.44 -1.08 -1.90
CA CYS A 51 9.41 -2.04 -0.79
C CYS A 51 10.36 -3.21 -1.05
N PRO A 52 11.21 -3.62 -0.07
CA PRO A 52 12.08 -4.79 -0.20
C PRO A 52 11.36 -6.04 -0.70
N VAL A 53 10.15 -6.27 -0.24
CA VAL A 53 9.29 -7.37 -0.68
C VAL A 53 9.13 -7.45 -2.20
N VAL A 54 9.22 -6.34 -2.92
CA VAL A 54 9.08 -6.32 -4.39
C VAL A 54 10.28 -6.99 -5.05
N TRP A 55 11.51 -6.52 -4.77
CA TRP A 55 12.69 -7.11 -5.41
C TRP A 55 12.98 -8.52 -4.90
N GLU A 56 12.81 -8.79 -3.60
CA GLU A 56 12.96 -10.13 -3.03
C GLU A 56 12.04 -11.14 -3.75
N THR A 57 10.76 -10.78 -3.96
CA THR A 57 9.81 -11.63 -4.68
C THR A 57 10.22 -11.90 -6.12
N LEU A 58 10.75 -10.89 -6.82
CA LEU A 58 11.19 -11.00 -8.19
C LEU A 58 12.49 -11.82 -8.31
N GLU A 59 13.44 -11.61 -7.40
CA GLU A 59 14.70 -12.37 -7.33
C GLU A 59 14.44 -13.84 -7.00
N ASP A 60 13.58 -14.14 -6.06
CA ASP A 60 13.19 -15.52 -5.72
C ASP A 60 12.56 -16.26 -6.92
N LYS A 61 11.92 -15.53 -7.82
CA LYS A 61 11.39 -16.06 -9.10
C LYS A 61 12.44 -16.10 -10.23
N GLY A 62 13.64 -15.65 -9.96
CA GLY A 62 14.74 -15.63 -10.97
C GLY A 62 14.57 -14.56 -12.05
N CYS A 63 13.85 -13.48 -11.77
CA CYS A 63 13.74 -12.36 -12.69
C CYS A 63 15.02 -11.51 -12.72
N GLU A 64 15.42 -11.09 -13.91
CA GLU A 64 16.47 -10.07 -14.08
C GLU A 64 15.90 -8.69 -13.71
N LEU A 65 16.49 -8.04 -12.72
CA LEU A 65 16.05 -6.73 -12.23
C LEU A 65 16.86 -5.60 -12.86
N LEU A 66 16.19 -4.68 -13.51
CA LEU A 66 16.76 -3.44 -14.04
C LEU A 66 16.26 -2.27 -13.17
N TYR A 67 17.13 -1.77 -12.30
CA TYR A 67 16.80 -0.71 -11.39
C TYR A 67 16.81 0.66 -12.07
N TYR A 68 15.86 1.54 -11.65
CA TYR A 68 15.84 2.95 -12.03
C TYR A 68 15.67 3.86 -10.82
N ASP A 69 16.14 5.10 -10.95
CA ASP A 69 15.96 6.15 -9.95
C ASP A 69 14.69 6.96 -10.24
N ILE A 70 14.14 7.59 -9.20
CA ILE A 70 13.04 8.55 -9.31
C ILE A 70 13.53 9.96 -8.97
N ASP A 71 12.89 10.96 -9.56
CA ASP A 71 13.11 12.38 -9.29
C ASP A 71 12.20 12.91 -8.17
N GLU A 72 12.29 14.20 -7.89
CA GLU A 72 11.45 14.89 -6.90
C GLU A 72 9.98 15.01 -7.30
N ASN A 73 9.62 14.70 -8.53
CA ASN A 73 8.24 14.59 -9.00
C ASN A 73 7.73 13.14 -8.93
N MET A 74 8.52 12.24 -8.33
CA MET A 74 8.25 10.79 -8.23
C MET A 74 8.19 10.09 -9.59
N LEU A 75 8.80 10.64 -10.64
CA LEU A 75 8.92 10.06 -11.97
C LEU A 75 10.29 9.43 -12.19
N PRO A 76 10.42 8.42 -13.07
CA PRO A 76 11.71 7.86 -13.45
C PRO A 76 12.64 8.92 -14.03
N THR A 77 13.94 8.84 -13.69
CA THR A 77 14.99 9.74 -14.20
C THR A 77 15.49 9.36 -15.58
N CYS A 78 15.04 8.25 -16.15
CA CYS A 78 15.41 7.77 -17.48
C CYS A 78 14.21 7.20 -18.23
N ASP A 79 14.34 7.10 -19.55
CA ASP A 79 13.36 6.44 -20.39
C ASP A 79 13.62 4.93 -20.49
N PHE A 80 12.58 4.18 -20.84
CA PHE A 80 12.59 2.73 -20.99
C PHE A 80 12.20 2.33 -22.41
N ASP A 81 12.54 1.12 -22.81
CA ASP A 81 12.05 0.55 -24.04
C ASP A 81 10.56 0.17 -23.92
N ASN A 82 9.80 0.33 -25.01
CA ASN A 82 8.35 0.06 -25.01
C ASN A 82 7.99 -1.41 -24.74
N ASP A 83 8.94 -2.32 -24.95
CA ASP A 83 8.77 -3.76 -24.72
C ASP A 83 9.13 -4.21 -23.31
N ASP A 84 9.70 -3.34 -22.51
CA ASP A 84 10.04 -3.66 -21.13
C ASP A 84 8.78 -3.79 -20.26
N TYR A 85 8.76 -4.77 -19.37
CA TYR A 85 7.87 -4.71 -18.21
C TYR A 85 8.42 -3.69 -17.22
N ILE A 86 7.55 -2.78 -16.78
CA ILE A 86 7.93 -1.69 -15.88
C ILE A 86 7.01 -1.75 -14.67
N LEU A 87 7.55 -1.93 -13.49
CA LEU A 87 6.81 -1.76 -12.25
C LEU A 87 7.00 -0.33 -11.78
N TYR A 88 5.90 0.38 -11.55
CA TYR A 88 5.87 1.71 -10.97
C TYR A 88 5.08 1.69 -9.66
N THR A 89 5.62 2.28 -8.61
CA THR A 89 4.92 2.40 -7.32
C THR A 89 4.07 3.67 -7.29
N ASN A 90 2.78 3.55 -7.02
CA ASN A 90 1.92 4.70 -6.75
C ASN A 90 2.16 5.15 -5.30
N TYR A 91 3.12 6.05 -5.14
CA TYR A 91 3.68 6.42 -3.84
C TYR A 91 2.65 7.14 -2.97
N PHE A 92 2.50 6.66 -1.74
CA PHE A 92 1.72 7.26 -0.65
C PHE A 92 0.22 7.44 -0.94
N GLY A 93 -0.24 6.98 -2.12
CA GLY A 93 -1.61 7.24 -2.62
C GLY A 93 -1.82 8.68 -3.09
N VAL A 94 -0.76 9.36 -3.55
CA VAL A 94 -0.82 10.75 -4.05
C VAL A 94 -0.19 10.92 -5.43
N CYS A 95 0.20 9.83 -6.10
CA CYS A 95 0.91 9.84 -7.38
C CYS A 95 0.09 9.33 -8.56
N ASP A 96 -1.24 9.48 -8.56
CA ASP A 96 -2.10 9.03 -9.67
C ASP A 96 -1.80 9.76 -10.98
N ASP A 97 -1.39 11.05 -10.93
CA ASP A 97 -0.98 11.78 -12.13
C ASP A 97 0.28 11.20 -12.76
N GLN A 98 1.23 10.78 -11.90
CA GLN A 98 2.46 10.13 -12.36
C GLN A 98 2.13 8.78 -12.99
N VAL A 99 1.19 8.02 -12.40
CA VAL A 99 0.65 6.79 -13.01
C VAL A 99 0.07 7.10 -14.40
N ASP A 100 -0.71 8.15 -14.54
CA ASP A 100 -1.28 8.56 -15.83
C ASP A 100 -0.21 8.97 -16.86
N ILE A 101 0.87 9.63 -16.43
CA ILE A 101 2.02 9.95 -17.30
C ILE A 101 2.68 8.64 -17.77
N MET A 102 2.98 7.74 -16.85
CA MET A 102 3.64 6.46 -17.13
C MET A 102 2.79 5.58 -18.06
N LYS A 103 1.49 5.49 -17.79
CA LYS A 103 0.54 4.70 -18.58
C LYS A 103 0.43 5.19 -20.04
N ARG A 104 0.47 6.50 -20.28
CA ARG A 104 0.48 7.05 -21.64
C ARG A 104 1.75 6.74 -22.41
N LYS A 105 2.84 6.48 -21.70
CA LYS A 105 4.16 6.29 -22.30
C LYS A 105 4.53 4.81 -22.50
N TYR A 106 4.07 3.92 -21.61
CA TYR A 106 4.53 2.53 -21.55
C TYR A 106 3.37 1.54 -21.55
N SER A 107 3.34 0.66 -22.55
CA SER A 107 2.24 -0.30 -22.74
C SER A 107 2.25 -1.48 -21.76
N LYS A 108 3.41 -1.83 -21.19
CA LYS A 108 3.56 -2.93 -20.21
C LYS A 108 3.81 -2.41 -18.78
N LEU A 109 3.10 -1.34 -18.42
CA LEU A 109 3.16 -0.76 -17.09
C LEU A 109 2.41 -1.62 -16.08
N ILE A 110 3.10 -2.07 -15.04
CA ILE A 110 2.54 -2.71 -13.84
C ILE A 110 2.54 -1.67 -12.72
N VAL A 111 1.37 -1.33 -12.17
CA VAL A 111 1.27 -0.34 -11.09
C VAL A 111 1.12 -1.05 -9.74
N ASP A 112 2.07 -0.79 -8.85
CA ASP A 112 1.96 -1.16 -7.45
C ASP A 112 1.13 -0.11 -6.69
N ASN A 113 -0.16 -0.36 -6.56
CA ASN A 113 -1.11 0.43 -5.78
C ASN A 113 -1.18 -0.01 -4.29
N SER A 114 -0.14 -0.68 -3.76
CA SER A 114 -0.14 -1.09 -2.34
C SER A 114 -0.30 0.07 -1.37
N GLN A 115 0.07 1.28 -1.78
CA GLN A 115 -0.14 2.52 -1.03
C GLN A 115 -1.29 3.37 -1.58
N SER A 116 -2.10 2.86 -2.51
CA SER A 116 -3.23 3.55 -3.14
C SER A 116 -4.42 2.61 -3.35
N PHE A 117 -4.99 2.13 -2.24
CA PHE A 117 -6.06 1.12 -2.29
C PHE A 117 -7.25 1.52 -3.17
N TYR A 118 -7.63 2.80 -3.17
CA TYR A 118 -8.81 3.28 -3.90
C TYR A 118 -8.56 3.49 -5.39
N SER A 119 -7.29 3.52 -5.83
CA SER A 119 -6.95 3.70 -7.25
C SER A 119 -7.31 2.45 -8.05
N LYS A 120 -7.95 2.70 -9.19
CA LYS A 120 -8.24 1.72 -10.24
C LYS A 120 -7.73 2.33 -11.53
N ASP A 121 -6.77 1.70 -12.14
CA ASP A 121 -6.24 2.14 -13.42
C ASP A 121 -6.37 1.07 -14.49
N ASP A 122 -6.34 1.49 -15.74
CA ASP A 122 -6.42 0.66 -16.94
C ASP A 122 -5.03 0.38 -17.55
N SER A 123 -3.98 0.40 -16.72
CA SER A 123 -2.64 -0.03 -17.12
C SER A 123 -2.62 -1.51 -17.53
N PHE A 124 -1.47 -1.99 -18.01
CA PHE A 124 -1.30 -3.41 -18.32
C PHE A 124 -1.74 -4.32 -17.16
N ALA A 125 -1.34 -3.99 -15.94
CA ALA A 125 -1.84 -4.59 -14.72
C ALA A 125 -1.64 -3.65 -13.53
N CYS A 126 -2.46 -3.79 -12.49
CA CYS A 126 -2.20 -3.16 -11.20
C CYS A 126 -2.62 -4.08 -10.05
N PHE A 127 -1.92 -3.96 -8.93
CA PHE A 127 -2.26 -4.69 -7.71
C PHE A 127 -2.20 -3.78 -6.48
N ASN A 128 -2.96 -4.12 -5.43
CA ASN A 128 -2.98 -3.36 -4.19
C ASN A 128 -2.88 -4.24 -2.95
N SER A 129 -2.85 -3.60 -1.77
CA SER A 129 -2.86 -4.24 -0.46
C SER A 129 -3.99 -3.69 0.40
N ALA A 130 -4.99 -4.50 0.72
CA ALA A 130 -6.06 -4.12 1.64
C ALA A 130 -5.53 -3.86 3.07
N ARG A 131 -4.48 -4.57 3.48
CA ARG A 131 -3.88 -4.54 4.82
C ARG A 131 -3.23 -3.19 5.19
N LYS A 132 -2.92 -2.35 4.22
CA LYS A 132 -2.39 -1.01 4.46
C LYS A 132 -3.46 0.04 4.76
N TYR A 133 -4.72 -0.27 4.46
CA TYR A 133 -5.85 0.61 4.67
C TYR A 133 -6.84 0.13 5.73
N PHE A 134 -6.93 -1.20 5.91
CA PHE A 134 -7.93 -1.84 6.76
C PHE A 134 -7.31 -2.86 7.70
N GLY A 135 -7.98 -3.06 8.84
CA GLY A 135 -7.63 -4.10 9.80
C GLY A 135 -8.11 -5.47 9.33
N VAL A 136 -7.34 -6.08 8.43
CA VAL A 136 -7.61 -7.42 7.89
C VAL A 136 -6.34 -8.28 7.94
N PRO A 137 -6.47 -9.61 8.13
CA PRO A 137 -5.32 -10.49 8.34
C PRO A 137 -4.52 -10.79 7.06
N ASP A 138 -5.16 -10.79 5.90
CA ASP A 138 -4.59 -10.97 4.57
C ASP A 138 -5.32 -10.05 3.55
N GLY A 139 -5.03 -10.18 2.28
CA GLY A 139 -5.82 -9.56 1.22
C GLY A 139 -5.13 -8.50 0.40
N GLY A 140 -5.34 -8.62 -0.88
CA GLY A 140 -5.00 -7.68 -1.94
C GLY A 140 -5.87 -7.96 -3.16
N TYR A 141 -5.83 -7.07 -4.12
CA TYR A 141 -6.58 -7.18 -5.36
C TYR A 141 -5.65 -6.97 -6.54
N LEU A 142 -5.90 -7.73 -7.60
CA LEU A 142 -5.14 -7.66 -8.84
C LEU A 142 -6.09 -7.41 -10.00
N TYR A 143 -5.77 -6.42 -10.82
CA TYR A 143 -6.39 -6.16 -12.12
C TYR A 143 -5.40 -6.44 -13.22
N ILE A 144 -5.89 -7.01 -14.31
CA ILE A 144 -5.15 -7.24 -15.55
C ILE A 144 -6.03 -6.71 -16.68
N SER A 145 -5.46 -5.96 -17.61
CA SER A 145 -6.21 -5.39 -18.73
C SER A 145 -6.89 -6.47 -19.55
N ASP A 146 -8.18 -6.29 -19.86
CA ASP A 146 -8.98 -7.22 -20.66
C ASP A 146 -8.44 -7.43 -22.09
N SER A 147 -7.66 -6.46 -22.60
CA SER A 147 -7.00 -6.56 -23.90
C SER A 147 -5.84 -7.56 -23.93
N THR A 148 -5.46 -8.10 -22.77
CA THR A 148 -4.25 -8.91 -22.62
C THR A 148 -4.59 -10.40 -22.60
N ASN A 149 -3.95 -11.17 -23.47
CA ASN A 149 -4.06 -12.64 -23.43
C ASN A 149 -3.01 -13.19 -22.46
N TYR A 150 -3.42 -13.95 -21.45
CA TYR A 150 -2.53 -14.52 -20.45
C TYR A 150 -3.01 -15.87 -19.92
N LYS A 151 -2.10 -16.63 -19.33
CA LYS A 151 -2.42 -17.87 -18.64
C LYS A 151 -3.12 -17.60 -17.31
N LYS A 152 -4.43 -17.82 -17.27
CA LYS A 152 -5.19 -17.70 -16.02
C LYS A 152 -4.73 -18.75 -15.01
N ILE A 153 -4.42 -18.30 -13.78
CA ILE A 153 -3.99 -19.16 -12.68
C ILE A 153 -5.16 -19.32 -11.71
N GLU A 154 -5.51 -20.56 -11.39
CA GLU A 154 -6.44 -20.86 -10.32
C GLU A 154 -5.74 -20.75 -8.98
N LEU A 155 -6.35 -20.02 -8.04
CA LEU A 155 -5.77 -19.78 -6.72
C LEU A 155 -6.43 -20.66 -5.66
N GLU A 156 -5.64 -21.38 -4.91
CA GLU A 156 -6.09 -21.98 -3.67
C GLU A 156 -6.42 -20.86 -2.67
N ARG A 157 -7.56 -21.02 -1.96
CA ARG A 157 -8.03 -20.02 -1.00
C ARG A 157 -7.21 -20.09 0.28
N ASN A 158 -6.74 -18.94 0.75
CA ASN A 158 -6.09 -18.82 2.06
C ASN A 158 -7.10 -19.00 3.22
N HIS A 159 -6.57 -19.40 4.37
CA HIS A 159 -7.27 -19.46 5.65
C HIS A 159 -6.56 -18.56 6.66
N SER A 160 -7.24 -17.50 7.12
CA SER A 160 -6.58 -16.45 7.92
C SER A 160 -7.08 -16.31 9.36
N TRP A 161 -7.95 -17.21 9.83
CA TRP A 161 -8.50 -17.16 11.19
C TRP A 161 -7.41 -17.13 12.28
N SER A 162 -6.33 -17.89 12.11
CA SER A 162 -5.20 -17.93 13.05
C SER A 162 -4.24 -16.73 12.96
N LYS A 163 -4.53 -15.77 12.09
CA LYS A 163 -3.71 -14.56 11.83
C LYS A 163 -4.36 -13.28 12.36
N CYS A 164 -5.47 -13.39 13.11
CA CYS A 164 -6.23 -12.24 13.61
C CYS A 164 -5.76 -11.74 14.98
N GLU A 165 -4.85 -12.42 15.64
CA GLU A 165 -4.46 -12.15 17.03
C GLU A 165 -4.01 -10.71 17.25
N PHE A 166 -3.21 -10.15 16.35
CA PHE A 166 -2.73 -8.78 16.46
C PHE A 166 -3.86 -7.74 16.42
N MET A 167 -4.90 -7.99 15.60
CA MET A 167 -6.06 -7.10 15.47
C MET A 167 -6.93 -7.17 16.74
N LEU A 168 -7.17 -8.38 17.24
CA LEU A 168 -7.93 -8.60 18.47
C LEU A 168 -7.23 -7.96 19.68
N LYS A 169 -5.92 -8.19 19.83
CA LYS A 169 -5.11 -7.56 20.89
C LYS A 169 -5.10 -6.04 20.77
N ARG A 170 -4.99 -5.51 19.53
CA ARG A 170 -5.03 -4.06 19.32
C ARG A 170 -6.35 -3.46 19.79
N SER A 171 -7.47 -4.13 19.53
CA SER A 171 -8.81 -3.66 19.91
C SER A 171 -9.07 -3.78 21.42
N ASP A 172 -8.55 -4.84 22.05
CA ASP A 172 -8.83 -5.16 23.46
C ASP A 172 -7.84 -4.50 24.42
N ILE A 173 -6.55 -4.49 24.11
CA ILE A 173 -5.47 -4.06 25.02
C ILE A 173 -4.47 -3.07 24.41
N GLY A 174 -4.75 -2.57 23.21
CA GLY A 174 -3.98 -1.51 22.55
C GLY A 174 -2.86 -1.96 21.62
N ALA A 175 -2.36 -1.00 20.83
CA ALA A 175 -1.46 -1.25 19.71
C ALA A 175 -0.11 -1.87 20.12
N GLY A 176 0.48 -1.45 21.24
CA GLY A 176 1.79 -1.93 21.68
C GLY A 176 1.81 -3.40 22.02
N LYS A 177 0.69 -3.93 22.54
CA LYS A 177 0.59 -5.35 22.94
C LYS A 177 0.36 -6.30 21.76
N GLY A 178 -0.18 -5.80 20.64
CA GLY A 178 -0.39 -6.58 19.42
C GLY A 178 0.78 -6.52 18.43
N TYR A 179 1.80 -5.69 18.66
CA TYR A 179 2.82 -5.40 17.67
C TYR A 179 3.70 -6.63 17.29
N GLU A 180 4.05 -7.47 18.27
CA GLU A 180 4.82 -8.70 17.99
C GLU A 180 4.03 -9.70 17.14
N ASP A 181 2.72 -9.80 17.38
CA ASP A 181 1.85 -10.69 16.60
C ASP A 181 1.61 -10.13 15.19
N PHE A 182 1.58 -8.79 15.06
CA PHE A 182 1.58 -8.14 13.74
C PHE A 182 2.85 -8.51 12.95
N LYS A 183 4.04 -8.40 13.54
CA LYS A 183 5.30 -8.81 12.88
C LYS A 183 5.31 -10.29 12.48
N LYS A 184 4.83 -11.16 13.35
CA LYS A 184 4.69 -12.59 13.02
C LYS A 184 3.76 -12.82 11.83
N ASN A 185 2.66 -12.07 11.74
CA ASN A 185 1.74 -12.17 10.62
C ASN A 185 2.38 -11.69 9.30
N GLU A 186 3.18 -10.62 9.34
CA GLU A 186 3.95 -10.15 8.17
C GLU A 186 4.87 -11.25 7.62
N ILE A 187 5.60 -11.94 8.51
CA ILE A 187 6.47 -13.06 8.14
C ILE A 187 5.66 -14.21 7.52
N ARG A 188 4.58 -14.65 8.18
CA ARG A 188 3.72 -15.73 7.69
C ARG A 188 3.17 -15.47 6.29
N ILE A 189 2.63 -14.28 6.05
CA ILE A 189 2.13 -13.91 4.71
C ILE A 189 3.27 -13.92 3.69
N GLY A 190 4.49 -13.57 4.12
CA GLY A 190 5.68 -13.66 3.28
C GLY A 190 6.00 -15.06 2.79
N GLU A 191 5.78 -16.04 3.63
CA GLU A 191 6.12 -17.46 3.40
C GLU A 191 5.01 -18.24 2.66
N GLU A 192 3.76 -17.72 2.63
CA GLU A 192 2.60 -18.44 2.07
C GLU A 192 2.58 -18.58 0.55
N GLY A 193 3.35 -17.79 -0.17
CA GLY A 193 3.37 -17.82 -1.63
C GLY A 193 2.09 -17.32 -2.29
N LEU A 194 1.80 -17.85 -3.48
CA LEU A 194 0.68 -17.43 -4.31
C LEU A 194 -0.62 -18.10 -3.87
N LEU A 195 -1.45 -17.39 -3.12
CA LEU A 195 -2.76 -17.84 -2.64
C LEU A 195 -3.85 -16.79 -2.92
N GLY A 196 -5.09 -17.23 -2.97
CA GLY A 196 -6.27 -16.38 -2.99
C GLY A 196 -6.62 -15.83 -1.61
N MET A 197 -7.30 -14.70 -1.54
CA MET A 197 -7.78 -14.06 -0.31
C MET A 197 -8.69 -14.97 0.50
N SER A 198 -8.56 -14.97 1.82
CA SER A 198 -9.42 -15.74 2.72
C SER A 198 -10.87 -15.25 2.70
N LEU A 199 -11.81 -16.14 2.97
CA LEU A 199 -13.22 -15.77 3.10
C LEU A 199 -13.47 -14.83 4.29
N LEU A 200 -12.70 -14.99 5.38
CA LEU A 200 -12.77 -14.10 6.53
C LEU A 200 -12.45 -12.65 6.11
N THR A 201 -11.35 -12.44 5.40
CA THR A 201 -10.99 -11.11 4.90
C THR A 201 -12.03 -10.55 3.92
N GLN A 202 -12.57 -11.37 3.01
CA GLN A 202 -13.63 -10.94 2.11
C GLN A 202 -14.86 -10.43 2.89
N ASN A 203 -15.27 -11.16 3.93
CA ASN A 203 -16.39 -10.76 4.77
C ASN A 203 -16.08 -9.45 5.54
N MET A 204 -14.87 -9.31 6.08
CA MET A 204 -14.45 -8.07 6.75
C MET A 204 -14.44 -6.88 5.79
N LEU A 205 -13.87 -7.04 4.62
CA LEU A 205 -13.82 -5.98 3.59
C LEU A 205 -15.24 -5.64 3.09
N SER A 206 -16.14 -6.63 2.97
CA SER A 206 -17.53 -6.38 2.59
C SER A 206 -18.34 -5.61 3.66
N SER A 207 -17.82 -5.45 4.88
CA SER A 207 -18.50 -4.70 5.95
C SER A 207 -18.02 -3.24 6.07
N ILE A 208 -16.99 -2.86 5.29
CA ILE A 208 -16.41 -1.51 5.36
C ILE A 208 -17.32 -0.48 4.71
N ASP A 209 -17.48 0.67 5.35
CA ASP A 209 -18.01 1.87 4.73
C ASP A 209 -16.89 2.66 4.03
N TYR A 210 -16.69 2.32 2.76
CA TYR A 210 -15.59 2.89 1.97
C TYR A 210 -15.71 4.39 1.73
N SER A 211 -16.95 4.93 1.65
CA SER A 211 -17.17 6.37 1.51
C SER A 211 -16.75 7.11 2.77
N LEU A 212 -17.21 6.64 3.93
CA LEU A 212 -16.83 7.24 5.21
C LEU A 212 -15.32 7.22 5.43
N VAL A 213 -14.66 6.07 5.12
CA VAL A 213 -13.20 5.96 5.22
C VAL A 213 -12.49 6.95 4.29
N ALA A 214 -12.98 7.11 3.06
CA ALA A 214 -12.43 8.06 2.11
C ALA A 214 -12.57 9.51 2.61
N ASP A 215 -13.77 9.88 3.07
CA ASP A 215 -14.05 11.23 3.56
C ASP A 215 -13.17 11.60 4.75
N VAL A 216 -13.00 10.70 5.73
CA VAL A 216 -12.11 10.93 6.88
C VAL A 216 -10.66 11.11 6.45
N ARG A 217 -10.15 10.27 5.53
CA ARG A 217 -8.77 10.38 5.05
C ARG A 217 -8.51 11.68 4.31
N ILE A 218 -9.45 12.10 3.47
CA ILE A 218 -9.35 13.38 2.76
C ILE A 218 -9.41 14.56 3.72
N ASN A 219 -10.32 14.54 4.69
CA ASN A 219 -10.41 15.57 5.71
C ASN A 219 -9.09 15.69 6.50
N ASN A 220 -8.56 14.58 7.00
CA ASN A 220 -7.33 14.53 7.74
C ASN A 220 -6.12 15.01 6.90
N PHE A 221 -6.07 14.62 5.62
CA PHE A 221 -5.07 15.13 4.68
C PHE A 221 -5.14 16.65 4.54
N ASN A 222 -6.34 17.20 4.35
CA ASN A 222 -6.55 18.64 4.16
C ASN A 222 -6.10 19.43 5.39
N ILE A 223 -6.45 18.99 6.61
CA ILE A 223 -6.02 19.65 7.85
C ILE A 223 -4.49 19.73 7.92
N LEU A 224 -3.80 18.61 7.63
CA LEU A 224 -2.33 18.61 7.61
C LEU A 224 -1.79 19.51 6.48
N HIS A 225 -2.39 19.48 5.30
CA HIS A 225 -1.92 20.24 4.15
C HIS A 225 -2.09 21.75 4.35
N GLU A 226 -3.23 22.20 4.86
CA GLU A 226 -3.49 23.62 5.20
C GLU A 226 -2.49 24.17 6.20
N ASN A 227 -2.03 23.35 7.14
CA ASN A 227 -1.16 23.77 8.23
C ASN A 227 0.33 23.57 7.98
N LEU A 228 0.72 22.58 7.17
CA LEU A 228 2.10 22.16 6.94
C LEU A 228 2.53 22.29 5.47
N GLY A 229 1.60 22.52 4.54
CA GLY A 229 1.87 22.52 3.10
C GLY A 229 2.93 23.53 2.67
N LEU A 230 2.94 24.73 3.28
CA LEU A 230 3.93 25.78 2.96
C LEU A 230 5.37 25.44 3.35
N ILE A 231 5.56 24.52 4.28
CA ILE A 231 6.89 24.09 4.77
C ILE A 231 7.23 22.67 4.33
N ASN A 232 6.33 22.01 3.59
CA ASN A 232 6.53 20.68 3.07
C ASN A 232 7.34 20.72 1.77
N GLU A 233 8.53 20.13 1.79
CA GLU A 233 9.39 20.02 0.60
C GLU A 233 8.95 18.91 -0.37
N PHE A 234 8.03 18.00 0.05
CA PHE A 234 7.44 17.01 -0.86
C PHE A 234 6.42 17.71 -1.77
N LYS A 235 6.56 17.52 -3.07
CA LYS A 235 5.68 18.17 -4.06
C LYS A 235 4.29 17.53 -4.04
N LEU A 236 3.34 18.18 -3.41
CA LEU A 236 1.94 17.79 -3.38
C LEU A 236 1.09 18.75 -4.20
N ARG A 237 -0.04 18.26 -4.69
CA ARG A 237 -1.13 19.11 -5.17
C ARG A 237 -1.93 19.64 -3.97
N ASP A 238 -2.60 20.78 -4.17
CA ASP A 238 -3.52 21.36 -3.18
C ASP A 238 -4.63 20.37 -2.76
N LYS A 239 -5.03 19.49 -3.69
CA LYS A 239 -5.99 18.42 -3.42
C LYS A 239 -5.50 17.10 -4.02
N PRO A 240 -5.54 16.01 -3.26
CA PRO A 240 -5.19 14.70 -3.80
C PRO A 240 -6.24 14.26 -4.85
N THR A 241 -5.78 13.59 -5.89
CA THR A 241 -6.65 13.03 -6.95
C THR A 241 -7.22 11.67 -6.56
N SER A 242 -6.66 11.05 -5.54
CA SER A 242 -7.04 9.76 -4.97
C SER A 242 -7.19 9.87 -3.45
N ILE A 243 -7.50 8.74 -2.80
CA ILE A 243 -7.59 8.67 -1.33
C ILE A 243 -6.23 8.30 -0.76
N PRO A 244 -5.51 9.26 -0.13
CA PRO A 244 -4.13 9.04 0.31
C PRO A 244 -4.00 7.98 1.39
N MET A 245 -2.87 7.27 1.40
CA MET A 245 -2.52 6.37 2.49
C MET A 245 -2.02 7.14 3.71
N VAL A 246 -1.16 8.12 3.47
CA VAL A 246 -0.52 8.98 4.47
C VAL A 246 -0.41 10.40 3.92
N TYR A 247 -0.12 11.38 4.77
CA TYR A 247 0.35 12.69 4.34
C TYR A 247 1.90 12.65 4.26
N PRO A 248 2.49 12.66 3.07
CA PRO A 248 3.95 12.65 2.92
C PRO A 248 4.50 14.03 3.26
N PHE A 249 5.11 14.15 4.44
CA PHE A 249 5.73 15.37 4.92
C PHE A 249 7.25 15.26 4.84
N LEU A 250 7.88 16.09 4.03
CA LEU A 250 9.33 16.11 3.81
C LEU A 250 9.91 17.42 4.31
N ILE A 251 10.83 17.34 5.25
CA ILE A 251 11.65 18.47 5.69
C ILE A 251 13.09 17.98 5.92
N LYS A 252 14.09 18.81 5.59
CA LYS A 252 15.51 18.45 5.77
C LYS A 252 15.96 18.53 7.23
N LYS A 253 15.13 18.07 8.14
CA LYS A 253 15.40 17.93 9.57
C LYS A 253 14.87 16.57 10.04
N ASP A 254 15.70 15.76 10.67
CA ASP A 254 15.25 14.49 11.23
C ASP A 254 14.60 14.73 12.59
N ILE A 255 13.27 14.67 12.62
CA ILE A 255 12.44 14.84 13.82
C ILE A 255 11.63 13.57 14.15
N ARG A 256 11.99 12.44 13.54
CA ARG A 256 11.21 11.19 13.69
C ARG A 256 11.21 10.68 15.13
N SER A 257 12.36 10.71 15.79
CA SER A 257 12.48 10.27 17.19
C SER A 257 11.66 11.12 18.14
N GLU A 258 11.63 12.44 17.92
CA GLU A 258 10.83 13.37 18.72
C GLU A 258 9.33 13.10 18.54
N LEU A 259 8.87 12.85 17.31
CA LEU A 259 7.47 12.50 17.04
C LEU A 259 7.09 11.18 17.70
N ILE A 260 7.94 10.16 17.59
CA ILE A 260 7.69 8.85 18.23
C ILE A 260 7.61 9.00 19.77
N ALA A 261 8.46 9.82 20.37
CA ALA A 261 8.42 10.12 21.82
C ALA A 261 7.11 10.83 22.24
N LYS A 262 6.44 11.48 21.29
CA LYS A 262 5.11 12.10 21.48
C LYS A 262 3.94 11.17 21.15
N GLY A 263 4.21 9.90 20.85
CA GLY A 263 3.20 8.93 20.46
C GLY A 263 2.75 9.03 19.00
N ILE A 264 3.42 9.85 18.18
CA ILE A 264 3.14 9.97 16.74
C ILE A 264 4.08 9.01 16.00
N PHE A 265 3.55 7.84 15.66
CA PHE A 265 4.35 6.80 15.01
C PHE A 265 4.42 7.02 13.50
N VAL A 266 5.62 7.32 13.01
CA VAL A 266 5.92 7.52 11.60
C VAL A 266 6.91 6.46 11.12
N ALA A 267 6.58 5.78 10.03
CA ALA A 267 7.41 4.74 9.46
C ALA A 267 8.64 5.32 8.74
N THR A 268 9.68 4.50 8.57
CA THR A 268 10.72 4.75 7.57
C THR A 268 10.42 3.84 6.36
N TYR A 269 10.19 4.43 5.21
CA TYR A 269 10.05 3.72 3.94
C TYR A 269 11.36 3.85 3.18
N TRP A 270 11.72 2.97 2.61
CA TRP A 270 12.01 1.59 2.45
C TRP A 270 13.53 1.47 2.57
N ILE A 271 13.97 0.83 3.62
CA ILE A 271 15.40 0.64 3.92
C ILE A 271 15.93 -0.47 3.02
N GLY A 272 17.10 -0.30 2.46
CA GLY A 272 17.77 -1.41 1.75
C GLY A 272 18.70 -1.00 0.61
N GLN A 273 18.20 -0.65 -0.55
CA GLN A 273 19.03 -0.24 -1.68
C GLN A 273 19.79 1.06 -1.36
N LYS A 274 21.04 1.17 -1.83
CA LYS A 274 21.86 2.37 -1.73
C LYS A 274 21.90 3.12 -3.05
N ASP A 275 22.39 4.35 -3.03
CA ASP A 275 22.58 5.21 -4.22
C ASP A 275 21.31 5.37 -5.04
N ARG A 276 20.20 5.71 -4.34
CA ARG A 276 18.87 5.88 -4.91
C ARG A 276 18.53 7.32 -5.29
N GLY A 277 19.52 8.23 -5.30
CA GLY A 277 19.28 9.62 -5.60
C GLY A 277 18.23 10.25 -4.68
N TYR A 278 17.08 10.66 -5.22
CA TYR A 278 16.00 11.25 -4.42
C TYR A 278 15.40 10.26 -3.40
N GLY A 279 15.44 8.96 -3.68
CA GLY A 279 15.01 7.91 -2.72
C GLY A 279 15.78 7.92 -1.40
N ASP A 280 17.06 8.29 -1.40
CA ASP A 280 17.85 8.40 -0.16
C ASP A 280 17.43 9.60 0.68
N ILE A 281 17.00 10.68 0.03
CA ILE A 281 16.41 11.85 0.71
C ILE A 281 15.08 11.47 1.36
N LEU A 282 14.25 10.72 0.65
CA LEU A 282 12.97 10.24 1.17
C LEU A 282 13.14 9.29 2.35
N GLU A 283 14.06 8.32 2.27
CA GLU A 283 14.33 7.42 3.41
C GLU A 283 14.71 8.19 4.66
N LYS A 284 15.59 9.17 4.52
CA LYS A 284 16.14 9.91 5.66
C LYS A 284 15.16 10.92 6.25
N TYR A 285 14.46 11.65 5.42
CA TYR A 285 13.74 12.86 5.83
C TYR A 285 12.22 12.82 5.65
N LEU A 286 11.69 11.87 4.89
CA LEU A 286 10.24 11.76 4.72
C LEU A 286 9.60 11.25 6.01
N LEU A 287 8.55 11.93 6.42
CA LEU A 287 7.69 11.58 7.54
C LEU A 287 6.29 11.26 6.99
N PRO A 288 5.93 9.98 6.85
CA PRO A 288 4.59 9.59 6.42
C PRO A 288 3.61 9.77 7.60
N LEU A 289 3.01 10.95 7.71
CA LEU A 289 2.08 11.27 8.80
C LEU A 289 0.78 10.49 8.66
N PRO A 290 0.29 9.88 9.75
CA PRO A 290 -0.94 9.09 9.71
C PRO A 290 -2.17 9.98 9.51
N ILE A 291 -3.05 9.58 8.58
CA ILE A 291 -4.30 10.28 8.24
C ILE A 291 -5.49 9.34 8.18
N ASP A 292 -5.34 8.11 8.66
CA ASP A 292 -6.32 7.08 8.44
C ASP A 292 -7.58 7.25 9.30
N GLN A 293 -8.60 6.48 8.95
CA GLN A 293 -9.95 6.56 9.52
C GLN A 293 -10.06 6.33 11.04
N ARG A 294 -8.97 6.04 11.71
CA ARG A 294 -8.93 5.87 13.18
C ARG A 294 -8.75 7.21 13.93
N TYR A 295 -8.50 8.29 13.21
CA TYR A 295 -8.15 9.60 13.76
C TYR A 295 -9.16 10.65 13.35
N SER A 296 -9.39 11.60 14.25
CA SER A 296 -10.25 12.77 14.10
C SER A 296 -9.42 14.04 13.85
N ASP A 297 -10.08 15.17 13.72
CA ASP A 297 -9.47 16.49 13.61
C ASP A 297 -8.54 16.79 14.79
N GLU A 298 -8.90 16.34 16.01
CA GLU A 298 -8.11 16.58 17.23
C GLU A 298 -6.72 15.96 17.14
N GLU A 299 -6.58 14.72 16.61
CA GLU A 299 -5.29 14.09 16.40
C GLU A 299 -4.51 14.78 15.29
N MET A 300 -5.15 15.26 14.24
CA MET A 300 -4.49 16.02 13.18
C MET A 300 -3.93 17.34 13.71
N GLU A 301 -4.71 18.09 14.49
CA GLU A 301 -4.28 19.31 15.16
C GLU A 301 -3.13 19.04 16.15
N TYR A 302 -3.17 17.91 16.85
CA TYR A 302 -2.09 17.48 17.73
C TYR A 302 -0.80 17.26 16.95
N ILE A 303 -0.84 16.54 15.82
CA ILE A 303 0.32 16.32 14.94
C ILE A 303 0.90 17.66 14.47
N VAL A 304 0.06 18.57 13.97
CA VAL A 304 0.47 19.92 13.53
C VAL A 304 1.16 20.68 14.65
N ARG A 305 0.55 20.71 15.81
CA ARG A 305 1.09 21.43 16.98
C ARG A 305 2.45 20.90 17.42
N GLU A 306 2.62 19.58 17.49
CA GLU A 306 3.89 18.99 17.92
C GLU A 306 4.99 19.20 16.84
N ILE A 307 4.67 19.08 15.55
CA ILE A 307 5.61 19.41 14.47
C ILE A 307 6.06 20.88 14.57
N LYS A 308 5.12 21.83 14.67
CA LYS A 308 5.44 23.27 14.75
C LYS A 308 6.27 23.67 15.98
N LYS A 309 6.26 22.85 17.05
CA LYS A 309 7.15 23.08 18.22
C LYS A 309 8.57 22.58 18.01
N ILE A 310 8.76 21.60 17.12
CA ILE A 310 10.06 20.94 16.93
C ILE A 310 10.87 21.62 15.82
N ILE A 311 10.20 22.15 14.80
CA ILE A 311 10.87 22.79 13.65
C ILE A 311 11.12 24.27 13.92
#